data_f84fe64da8b6d40dc4c0b73c96cb71ed
#
_entry.id   f84fe64da8b6d40dc4c0b73c96cb71ed
#
_cell.length_a   1.000
_cell.length_b   1.000
_cell.length_c   1.000
_cell.angle_alpha   90.00
_cell.angle_beta   90.00
_cell.angle_gamma   90.00
#
_symmetry.space_group_name_H-M   'P 1'
#
loop_
_entity.id
_entity.type
_entity.pdbx_description
1 polymer ?
#
loop_
_entity_poly.entity_id
_entity_poly.type
_entity_poly.pdbx_seq_one_letter_code
_entity_poly.pdbx_strand_id
1 'polypeptide(L)'
;MSKIRVYFDFVCPYCYHAWGSLRKLQEQKDICLEWYGWEIHPEWRNRKAKEKYAGEQERKQFAELGKEAGINATTAKWNASSFDALRLLELAQEQGKADDWVDRVYIGAYQEEGDMSDRATLAKWAKEVGLSGAAEVLAGDQYADTLKKHDQHCMEIALEYVPTLEKDGKIIADGVLTYTDIEKALA
;
A
#
# COMPACT_ATOMS: atom_id res chain seq x y z
N MET A 1 -22.61 1.75 -4.01
CA MET A 1 -21.13 1.79 -3.85
C MET A 1 -20.64 0.37 -3.59
N SER A 2 -19.87 -0.21 -4.50
CA SER A 2 -19.25 -1.54 -4.31
C SER A 2 -18.02 -1.41 -3.44
N LYS A 3 -17.91 -2.23 -2.38
CA LYS A 3 -16.75 -2.28 -1.50
C LYS A 3 -15.73 -3.27 -2.03
N ILE A 4 -14.51 -2.81 -2.24
CA ILE A 4 -13.38 -3.61 -2.72
C ILE A 4 -12.30 -3.61 -1.64
N ARG A 5 -12.01 -4.78 -1.09
CA ARG A 5 -10.87 -4.93 -0.18
C ARG A 5 -9.60 -5.13 -0.98
N VAL A 6 -8.58 -4.38 -0.62
CA VAL A 6 -7.27 -4.39 -1.29
C VAL A 6 -6.23 -4.87 -0.29
N TYR A 7 -5.79 -6.12 -0.44
CA TYR A 7 -4.65 -6.64 0.31
C TYR A 7 -3.37 -6.14 -0.32
N PHE A 8 -2.52 -5.50 0.45
CA PHE A 8 -1.35 -4.82 -0.09
C PHE A 8 -0.25 -4.61 0.94
N ASP A 9 0.93 -4.28 0.46
CA ASP A 9 2.03 -3.71 1.26
C ASP A 9 2.61 -2.49 0.55
N PHE A 10 2.96 -1.46 1.31
CA PHE A 10 3.58 -0.25 0.78
C PHE A 10 4.93 -0.49 0.10
N VAL A 11 5.67 -1.54 0.50
CA VAL A 11 6.98 -1.87 -0.12
C VAL A 11 6.86 -2.56 -1.46
N CYS A 12 5.68 -3.07 -1.79
CA CYS A 12 5.44 -3.80 -3.02
C CYS A 12 5.22 -2.85 -4.20
N PRO A 13 6.10 -2.85 -5.23
CA PRO A 13 5.95 -1.96 -6.37
C PRO A 13 4.73 -2.28 -7.23
N TYR A 14 4.30 -3.54 -7.28
CA TYR A 14 3.06 -3.92 -7.97
C TYR A 14 1.82 -3.36 -7.27
N CYS A 15 1.86 -3.25 -5.92
CA CYS A 15 0.80 -2.58 -5.16
C CYS A 15 0.76 -1.08 -5.44
N TYR A 16 1.90 -0.42 -5.62
CA TYR A 16 1.97 0.98 -6.03
C TYR A 16 1.30 1.20 -7.40
N HIS A 17 1.54 0.32 -8.38
CA HIS A 17 0.90 0.44 -9.69
C HIS A 17 -0.60 0.12 -9.64
N ALA A 18 -1.00 -0.88 -8.85
CA ALA A 18 -2.42 -1.19 -8.61
C ALA A 18 -3.13 -0.04 -7.91
N TRP A 19 -2.48 0.63 -6.93
CA TRP A 19 -2.99 1.84 -6.29
C TRP A 19 -3.33 2.91 -7.32
N GLY A 20 -2.41 3.27 -8.21
CA GLY A 20 -2.66 4.26 -9.26
C GLY A 20 -3.86 3.92 -10.14
N SER A 21 -3.96 2.65 -10.55
CA SER A 21 -5.09 2.14 -11.33
C SER A 21 -6.41 2.21 -10.56
N LEU A 22 -6.43 1.81 -9.30
CA LEU A 22 -7.61 1.85 -8.43
C LEU A 22 -8.08 3.27 -8.18
N ARG A 23 -7.18 4.22 -7.91
CA ARG A 23 -7.52 5.63 -7.72
C ARG A 23 -8.14 6.23 -8.98
N LYS A 24 -7.58 5.93 -10.14
CA LYS A 24 -8.15 6.34 -11.43
C LYS A 24 -9.54 5.75 -11.68
N LEU A 25 -9.77 4.50 -11.27
CA LEU A 25 -11.09 3.85 -11.40
C LEU A 25 -12.11 4.40 -10.40
N GLN A 26 -11.70 4.82 -9.20
CA GLN A 26 -12.59 5.51 -8.25
C GLN A 26 -13.17 6.82 -8.81
N GLU A 27 -12.45 7.52 -9.68
CA GLU A 27 -12.97 8.73 -10.34
C GLU A 27 -14.08 8.43 -11.35
N GLN A 28 -14.16 7.19 -11.84
CA GLN A 28 -15.03 6.77 -12.93
C GLN A 28 -16.15 5.84 -12.48
N LYS A 29 -15.96 5.14 -11.38
CA LYS A 29 -16.87 4.10 -10.87
C LYS A 29 -17.23 4.37 -9.42
N ASP A 30 -18.42 4.03 -9.01
CA ASP A 30 -18.88 4.12 -7.61
C ASP A 30 -18.36 2.94 -6.80
N ILE A 31 -17.04 2.98 -6.49
CA ILE A 31 -16.35 1.99 -5.67
C ILE A 31 -15.76 2.62 -4.41
N CYS A 32 -15.75 1.85 -3.32
CA CYS A 32 -15.11 2.19 -2.05
C CYS A 32 -13.95 1.22 -1.83
N LEU A 33 -12.75 1.72 -1.61
CA LEU A 33 -11.57 0.89 -1.31
C LEU A 33 -11.47 0.68 0.20
N GLU A 34 -11.27 -0.56 0.60
CA GLU A 34 -10.92 -0.96 1.95
C GLU A 34 -9.48 -1.46 1.94
N TRP A 35 -8.57 -0.65 2.44
CA TRP A 35 -7.15 -0.97 2.46
C TRP A 35 -6.83 -1.95 3.57
N TYR A 36 -6.32 -3.13 3.22
CA TYR A 36 -5.96 -4.18 4.16
C TYR A 36 -4.45 -4.45 4.09
N GLY A 37 -3.71 -3.88 5.04
CA GLY A 37 -2.26 -3.98 5.07
C GLY A 37 -1.79 -5.39 5.46
N TRP A 38 -0.89 -5.95 4.66
CA TRP A 38 -0.19 -7.20 4.94
C TRP A 38 1.31 -7.01 4.76
N GLU A 39 2.07 -7.06 5.86
CA GLU A 39 3.52 -6.86 5.82
C GLU A 39 4.22 -8.08 5.22
N ILE A 40 4.67 -7.97 3.96
CA ILE A 40 5.31 -9.09 3.24
C ILE A 40 6.79 -9.29 3.60
N HIS A 41 7.41 -8.31 4.28
CA HIS A 41 8.80 -8.33 4.71
C HIS A 41 8.99 -8.00 6.20
N PRO A 42 8.40 -8.79 7.12
CA PRO A 42 8.52 -8.52 8.56
C PRO A 42 9.97 -8.58 9.08
N GLU A 43 10.86 -9.27 8.37
CA GLU A 43 12.30 -9.33 8.68
C GLU A 43 13.01 -7.99 8.46
N TRP A 44 12.35 -6.99 7.86
CA TRP A 44 12.92 -5.66 7.66
C TRP A 44 12.69 -4.71 8.84
N ARG A 45 11.83 -5.03 9.80
CA ARG A 45 11.48 -4.17 10.97
C ARG A 45 12.68 -3.63 11.74
N ASN A 46 13.74 -4.41 11.85
CA ASN A 46 14.95 -4.04 12.61
C ASN A 46 16.15 -3.73 11.70
N ARG A 47 15.93 -3.47 10.44
CA ARG A 47 16.98 -3.11 9.49
C ARG A 47 16.95 -1.62 9.18
N LYS A 48 18.14 -1.07 8.93
CA LYS A 48 18.22 0.21 8.23
C LYS A 48 17.74 0.01 6.80
N ALA A 49 16.99 0.98 6.30
CA ALA A 49 16.62 1.02 4.90
C ALA A 49 17.86 0.92 4.00
N LYS A 50 17.76 0.16 2.92
CA LYS A 50 18.82 -0.01 1.92
C LYS A 50 18.32 0.50 0.59
N GLU A 51 19.19 1.18 -0.15
CA GLU A 51 18.85 1.61 -1.50
C GLU A 51 18.49 0.42 -2.39
N LYS A 52 17.39 0.54 -3.12
CA LYS A 52 16.89 -0.50 -4.03
C LYS A 52 17.32 -0.16 -5.45
N TYR A 53 17.84 -1.16 -6.14
CA TYR A 53 18.16 -1.05 -7.55
C TYR A 53 17.28 -2.03 -8.35
N ALA A 54 16.37 -1.49 -9.15
CA ALA A 54 15.59 -2.28 -10.07
C ALA A 54 16.43 -2.69 -11.28
N GLY A 55 16.32 -3.95 -11.69
CA GLY A 55 16.91 -4.44 -12.93
C GLY A 55 16.29 -3.80 -14.17
N GLU A 56 16.94 -3.92 -15.35
CA GLU A 56 16.43 -3.32 -16.59
C GLU A 56 15.04 -3.89 -16.98
N GLN A 57 14.86 -5.19 -16.85
CA GLN A 57 13.58 -5.86 -17.14
C GLN A 57 12.47 -5.39 -16.20
N GLU A 58 12.77 -5.29 -14.91
CA GLU A 58 11.83 -4.80 -13.90
C GLU A 58 11.42 -3.34 -14.17
N ARG A 59 12.40 -2.47 -14.53
CA ARG A 59 12.11 -1.08 -14.91
C ARG A 59 11.21 -0.98 -16.13
N LYS A 60 11.42 -1.82 -17.16
CA LYS A 60 10.54 -1.86 -18.34
C LYS A 60 9.11 -2.26 -17.97
N GLN A 61 8.97 -3.31 -17.15
CA GLN A 61 7.65 -3.75 -16.68
C GLN A 61 6.93 -2.65 -15.87
N PHE A 62 7.63 -1.98 -14.97
CA PHE A 62 7.04 -0.88 -14.21
C PHE A 62 6.68 0.31 -15.10
N ALA A 63 7.46 0.59 -16.14
CA ALA A 63 7.14 1.64 -17.11
C ALA A 63 5.78 1.39 -17.79
N GLU A 64 5.52 0.16 -18.21
CA GLU A 64 4.24 -0.21 -18.84
C GLU A 64 3.08 -0.12 -17.85
N LEU A 65 3.22 -0.71 -16.65
CA LEU A 65 2.20 -0.64 -15.60
C LEU A 65 1.90 0.81 -15.19
N GLY A 66 2.93 1.63 -15.00
CA GLY A 66 2.77 3.05 -14.64
C GLY A 66 2.07 3.86 -15.71
N LYS A 67 2.36 3.60 -17.00
CA LYS A 67 1.70 4.26 -18.12
C LYS A 67 0.20 3.99 -18.15
N GLU A 68 -0.22 2.74 -17.96
CA GLU A 68 -1.64 2.38 -17.90
C GLU A 68 -2.34 3.00 -16.67
N ALA A 69 -1.69 2.94 -15.51
CA ALA A 69 -2.19 3.52 -14.27
C ALA A 69 -2.22 5.05 -14.28
N GLY A 70 -1.48 5.70 -15.18
CA GLY A 70 -1.37 7.17 -15.24
C GLY A 70 -0.47 7.76 -14.15
N ILE A 71 0.49 6.97 -13.65
CA ILE A 71 1.44 7.37 -12.61
C ILE A 71 2.89 7.29 -13.12
N ASN A 72 3.81 7.95 -12.41
CA ASN A 72 5.23 7.82 -12.71
C ASN A 72 5.70 6.38 -12.50
N ALA A 73 6.28 5.82 -13.55
CA ALA A 73 6.84 4.48 -13.53
C ALA A 73 8.11 4.43 -12.69
N THR A 74 8.00 3.91 -11.48
CA THR A 74 9.13 3.85 -10.56
C THR A 74 9.02 2.71 -9.56
N THR A 75 10.07 2.48 -8.80
CA THR A 75 10.07 1.69 -7.58
C THR A 75 10.41 2.60 -6.41
N ALA A 76 10.02 2.22 -5.21
CA ALA A 76 10.53 2.91 -4.02
C ALA A 76 12.06 2.88 -4.02
N LYS A 77 12.68 3.99 -3.65
CA LYS A 77 14.15 4.10 -3.56
C LYS A 77 14.71 3.15 -2.50
N TRP A 78 13.94 2.91 -1.45
CA TRP A 78 14.40 2.19 -0.27
C TRP A 78 13.72 0.84 -0.10
N ASN A 79 14.51 -0.22 0.16
CA ASN A 79 14.03 -1.44 0.80
C ASN A 79 13.91 -1.14 2.31
N ALA A 80 12.74 -0.72 2.72
CA ALA A 80 12.45 -0.20 4.04
C ALA A 80 11.30 -1.00 4.68
N SER A 81 11.22 -1.07 6.01
CA SER A 81 10.06 -1.66 6.67
C SER A 81 8.82 -0.79 6.47
N SER A 82 7.71 -1.42 6.14
CA SER A 82 6.38 -0.78 6.07
C SER A 82 5.62 -0.84 7.40
N PHE A 83 6.16 -1.50 8.42
CA PHE A 83 5.44 -1.80 9.67
C PHE A 83 4.79 -0.58 10.32
N ASP A 84 5.55 0.49 10.54
CA ASP A 84 5.01 1.70 11.17
C ASP A 84 4.05 2.45 10.23
N ALA A 85 4.26 2.41 8.91
CA ALA A 85 3.34 2.98 7.92
C ALA A 85 1.99 2.22 7.89
N LEU A 86 2.01 0.88 8.02
CA LEU A 86 0.82 0.05 8.12
C LEU A 86 0.08 0.25 9.45
N ARG A 87 0.78 0.47 10.56
CA ARG A 87 0.16 0.84 11.84
C ARG A 87 -0.56 2.18 11.76
N LEU A 88 0.04 3.15 11.09
CA LEU A 88 -0.60 4.45 10.83
C LEU A 88 -1.76 4.36 9.84
N LEU A 89 -1.81 3.34 8.98
CA LEU A 89 -2.98 3.05 8.16
C LEU A 89 -4.20 2.69 9.03
N GLU A 90 -4.02 1.88 10.09
CA GLU A 90 -5.09 1.53 11.01
C GLU A 90 -5.64 2.78 11.71
N LEU A 91 -4.74 3.66 12.19
CA LEU A 91 -5.14 4.96 12.73
C LEU A 91 -5.89 5.82 11.71
N ALA A 92 -5.44 5.80 10.46
CA ALA A 92 -6.07 6.55 9.37
C ALA A 92 -7.47 6.00 9.04
N GLN A 93 -7.66 4.70 9.09
CA GLN A 93 -8.97 4.06 8.91
C GLN A 93 -9.96 4.51 10.00
N GLU A 94 -9.56 4.53 11.27
CA GLU A 94 -10.38 5.01 12.38
C GLU A 94 -10.79 6.48 12.21
N GLN A 95 -9.97 7.29 11.55
CA GLN A 95 -10.22 8.72 11.32
C GLN A 95 -10.86 9.02 9.95
N GLY A 96 -11.19 7.99 9.15
CA GLY A 96 -11.76 8.16 7.81
C GLY A 96 -10.79 8.79 6.80
N LYS A 97 -9.47 8.58 7.00
CA LYS A 97 -8.38 9.17 6.21
C LYS A 97 -7.51 8.10 5.53
N ALA A 98 -8.03 6.89 5.38
CA ALA A 98 -7.24 5.78 4.83
C ALA A 98 -6.74 6.06 3.41
N ASP A 99 -7.59 6.58 2.53
CA ASP A 99 -7.23 6.94 1.17
C ASP A 99 -6.13 8.03 1.13
N ASP A 100 -6.30 9.09 1.93
CA ASP A 100 -5.31 10.19 2.03
C ASP A 100 -3.95 9.67 2.53
N TRP A 101 -3.97 8.75 3.51
CA TRP A 101 -2.76 8.17 4.06
C TRP A 101 -2.05 7.27 3.04
N VAL A 102 -2.80 6.39 2.36
CA VAL A 102 -2.25 5.51 1.33
C VAL A 102 -1.65 6.33 0.18
N ASP A 103 -2.36 7.35 -0.29
CA ASP A 103 -1.86 8.28 -1.31
C ASP A 103 -0.55 8.94 -0.86
N ARG A 104 -0.52 9.45 0.38
CA ARG A 104 0.65 10.16 0.89
C ARG A 104 1.88 9.27 1.01
N VAL A 105 1.71 8.04 1.50
CA VAL A 105 2.83 7.09 1.63
C VAL A 105 3.36 6.69 0.26
N TYR A 106 2.49 6.36 -0.70
CA TYR A 106 2.94 5.99 -2.04
C TYR A 106 3.62 7.15 -2.78
N ILE A 107 3.07 8.35 -2.72
CA ILE A 107 3.72 9.54 -3.29
C ILE A 107 5.08 9.77 -2.62
N GLY A 108 5.12 9.74 -1.28
CA GLY A 108 6.33 9.99 -0.52
C GLY A 108 7.45 8.99 -0.79
N ALA A 109 7.12 7.71 -0.80
CA ALA A 109 8.11 6.66 -0.94
C ALA A 109 8.56 6.44 -2.40
N TYR A 110 7.63 6.58 -3.37
CA TYR A 110 7.89 6.23 -4.76
C TYR A 110 8.20 7.43 -5.66
N GLN A 111 7.70 8.61 -5.34
CA GLN A 111 7.90 9.81 -6.18
C GLN A 111 8.83 10.83 -5.53
N GLU A 112 8.87 10.90 -4.19
CA GLU A 112 9.70 11.85 -3.43
C GLU A 112 10.93 11.19 -2.80
N GLU A 113 11.17 9.91 -3.06
CA GLU A 113 12.30 9.11 -2.57
C GLU A 113 12.40 9.03 -1.02
N GLY A 114 11.29 9.20 -0.32
CA GLY A 114 11.25 9.17 1.14
C GLY A 114 11.40 7.76 1.72
N ASP A 115 11.99 7.67 2.91
CA ASP A 115 12.12 6.42 3.67
C ASP A 115 10.91 6.22 4.56
N MET A 116 10.03 5.27 4.22
CA MET A 116 8.84 4.94 5.01
C MET A 116 9.14 4.19 6.32
N SER A 117 10.36 3.80 6.59
CA SER A 117 10.78 3.25 7.87
C SER A 117 11.31 4.31 8.84
N ASP A 118 11.56 5.53 8.37
CA ASP A 118 11.96 6.65 9.20
C ASP A 118 10.74 7.30 9.87
N ARG A 119 10.70 7.23 11.21
CA ARG A 119 9.58 7.77 11.99
C ARG A 119 9.40 9.27 11.86
N ALA A 120 10.47 10.03 11.64
CA ALA A 120 10.37 11.48 11.41
C ALA A 120 9.69 11.77 10.06
N THR A 121 10.02 11.01 9.04
CA THR A 121 9.37 11.05 7.72
C THR A 121 7.88 10.69 7.83
N LEU A 122 7.54 9.60 8.51
CA LEU A 122 6.14 9.20 8.72
C LEU A 122 5.35 10.23 9.53
N ALA A 123 5.93 10.81 10.59
CA ALA A 123 5.30 11.86 11.38
C ALA A 123 5.01 13.13 10.54
N LYS A 124 5.94 13.50 9.65
CA LYS A 124 5.73 14.58 8.68
C LYS A 124 4.56 14.29 7.75
N TRP A 125 4.53 13.10 7.12
CA TRP A 125 3.46 12.71 6.21
C TRP A 125 2.10 12.64 6.91
N ALA A 126 2.05 12.10 8.14
CA ALA A 126 0.84 12.05 8.95
C ALA A 126 0.28 13.46 9.24
N LYS A 127 1.16 14.42 9.53
CA LYS A 127 0.77 15.82 9.71
C LYS A 127 0.21 16.44 8.42
N GLU A 128 0.79 16.13 7.26
CA GLU A 128 0.37 16.66 5.96
C GLU A 128 -1.06 16.22 5.62
N VAL A 129 -1.47 15.00 5.98
CA VAL A 129 -2.86 14.51 5.81
C VAL A 129 -3.74 14.75 7.03
N GLY A 130 -3.23 15.47 8.04
CA GLY A 130 -3.97 15.83 9.25
C GLY A 130 -4.35 14.63 10.12
N LEU A 131 -3.50 13.60 10.18
CA LEU A 131 -3.69 12.40 11.00
C LEU A 131 -3.29 12.69 12.45
N SER A 132 -4.27 12.72 13.36
CA SER A 132 -4.05 12.98 14.78
C SER A 132 -3.59 11.72 15.52
N GLY A 133 -2.71 11.84 16.53
CA GLY A 133 -2.24 10.70 17.32
C GLY A 133 -1.13 9.87 16.67
N ALA A 134 -0.60 10.30 15.53
CA ALA A 134 0.46 9.57 14.84
C ALA A 134 1.76 9.47 15.65
N ALA A 135 2.10 10.52 16.42
CA ALA A 135 3.29 10.51 17.28
C ALA A 135 3.19 9.45 18.39
N GLU A 136 2.03 9.29 18.98
CA GLU A 136 1.74 8.29 20.01
C GLU A 136 1.83 6.87 19.44
N VAL A 137 1.27 6.63 18.24
CA VAL A 137 1.41 5.35 17.55
C VAL A 137 2.87 5.03 17.26
N LEU A 138 3.64 6.00 16.76
CA LEU A 138 5.05 5.81 16.45
C LEU A 138 5.92 5.61 17.70
N ALA A 139 5.55 6.18 18.84
CA ALA A 139 6.26 6.01 20.10
C ALA A 139 5.92 4.71 20.84
N GLY A 140 4.72 4.16 20.59
CA GLY A 140 4.19 2.96 21.25
C GLY A 140 4.12 1.75 20.33
N ASP A 141 3.24 0.82 20.70
CA ASP A 141 2.98 -0.44 20.00
C ASP A 141 1.52 -0.57 19.49
N GLN A 142 0.75 0.53 19.53
CA GLN A 142 -0.63 0.54 19.04
C GLN A 142 -0.69 -0.04 17.62
N TYR A 143 -1.74 -0.81 17.37
CA TYR A 143 -2.01 -1.54 16.12
C TYR A 143 -1.01 -2.66 15.76
N ALA A 144 0.04 -2.94 16.58
CA ALA A 144 0.93 -4.07 16.32
C ALA A 144 0.19 -5.42 16.34
N ASP A 145 -0.72 -5.61 17.31
CA ASP A 145 -1.57 -6.81 17.38
C ASP A 145 -2.62 -6.85 16.27
N THR A 146 -3.07 -5.71 15.77
CA THR A 146 -3.98 -5.64 14.61
C THR A 146 -3.26 -6.16 13.36
N LEU A 147 -2.04 -5.70 13.09
CA LEU A 147 -1.27 -6.21 11.94
C LEU A 147 -0.96 -7.70 12.07
N LYS A 148 -0.69 -8.20 13.27
CA LYS A 148 -0.52 -9.63 13.51
C LYS A 148 -1.78 -10.44 13.19
N LYS A 149 -2.97 -9.89 13.46
CA LYS A 149 -4.25 -10.51 13.07
C LYS A 149 -4.44 -10.45 11.55
N HIS A 150 -3.98 -9.39 10.90
CA HIS A 150 -3.98 -9.30 9.44
C HIS A 150 -3.09 -10.41 8.82
N ASP A 151 -1.87 -10.59 9.33
CA ASP A 151 -0.99 -11.68 8.89
C ASP A 151 -1.67 -13.05 9.06
N GLN A 152 -2.27 -13.28 10.22
CA GLN A 152 -2.98 -14.54 10.50
C GLN A 152 -4.16 -14.74 9.55
N HIS A 153 -4.98 -13.73 9.31
CA HIS A 153 -6.09 -13.79 8.37
C HIS A 153 -5.61 -14.09 6.94
N CYS A 154 -4.56 -13.41 6.47
CA CYS A 154 -3.99 -13.67 5.14
C CYS A 154 -3.51 -15.12 4.99
N MET A 155 -2.93 -15.71 6.05
CA MET A 155 -2.55 -17.13 6.07
C MET A 155 -3.78 -18.05 6.05
N GLU A 156 -4.83 -17.74 6.83
CA GLU A 156 -6.06 -18.52 6.90
C GLU A 156 -6.79 -18.61 5.56
N ILE A 157 -6.79 -17.51 4.79
CA ILE A 157 -7.39 -17.49 3.44
C ILE A 157 -6.42 -17.92 2.34
N ALA A 158 -5.22 -18.41 2.72
CA ALA A 158 -4.16 -18.82 1.81
C ALA A 158 -3.81 -17.75 0.76
N LEU A 159 -3.70 -16.48 1.20
CA LEU A 159 -3.30 -15.38 0.33
C LEU A 159 -1.85 -15.59 -0.13
N GLU A 160 -1.61 -15.60 -1.44
CA GLU A 160 -0.28 -15.87 -1.99
C GLU A 160 0.42 -14.61 -2.49
N TYR A 161 -0.34 -13.60 -2.94
CA TYR A 161 0.19 -12.43 -3.62
C TYR A 161 -0.39 -11.13 -3.08
N VAL A 162 0.36 -10.06 -3.25
CA VAL A 162 -0.13 -8.68 -3.17
C VAL A 162 0.31 -7.92 -4.44
N PRO A 163 -0.53 -7.05 -5.01
CA PRO A 163 -1.89 -6.74 -4.59
C PRO A 163 -2.87 -7.90 -4.84
N THR A 164 -3.84 -8.05 -3.95
CA THR A 164 -5.01 -8.93 -4.16
C THR A 164 -6.28 -8.12 -3.93
N LEU A 165 -7.25 -8.28 -4.80
CA LEU A 165 -8.54 -7.61 -4.74
C LEU A 165 -9.64 -8.60 -4.37
N GLU A 166 -10.44 -8.24 -3.36
CA GLU A 166 -11.59 -9.02 -2.91
C GLU A 166 -12.87 -8.19 -3.04
N LYS A 167 -13.93 -8.83 -3.54
CA LYS A 167 -15.28 -8.28 -3.58
C LYS A 167 -16.26 -9.33 -3.09
N ASP A 168 -17.11 -8.94 -2.13
CA ASP A 168 -18.15 -9.83 -1.56
C ASP A 168 -17.60 -11.18 -1.06
N GLY A 169 -16.43 -11.17 -0.42
CA GLY A 169 -15.75 -12.35 0.13
C GLY A 169 -15.10 -13.26 -0.92
N LYS A 170 -14.92 -12.79 -2.15
CA LYS A 170 -14.28 -13.54 -3.24
C LYS A 170 -13.09 -12.77 -3.78
N ILE A 171 -11.97 -13.44 -3.96
CA ILE A 171 -10.83 -12.90 -4.71
C ILE A 171 -11.24 -12.74 -6.17
N ILE A 172 -11.11 -11.53 -6.70
CA ILE A 172 -11.48 -11.17 -8.07
C ILE A 172 -10.27 -10.89 -8.95
N ALA A 173 -9.12 -10.57 -8.37
CA ALA A 173 -7.86 -10.39 -9.07
C ALA A 173 -6.69 -10.44 -8.08
N ASP A 174 -5.51 -10.90 -8.51
CA ASP A 174 -4.30 -10.93 -7.70
C ASP A 174 -3.01 -10.83 -8.55
N GLY A 175 -1.87 -10.56 -7.88
CA GLY A 175 -0.54 -10.57 -8.48
C GLY A 175 -0.22 -9.32 -9.30
N VAL A 176 0.36 -9.50 -10.48
CA VAL A 176 0.72 -8.38 -11.37
C VAL A 176 -0.51 -7.92 -12.13
N LEU A 177 -1.12 -6.84 -11.69
CA LEU A 177 -2.37 -6.32 -12.21
C LEU A 177 -2.15 -5.06 -13.08
N THR A 178 -2.57 -5.11 -14.34
CA THR A 178 -2.67 -3.93 -15.20
C THR A 178 -3.95 -3.14 -14.88
N TYR A 179 -4.03 -1.90 -15.36
CA TYR A 179 -5.28 -1.13 -15.28
C TYR A 179 -6.48 -1.90 -15.88
N THR A 180 -6.25 -2.51 -17.04
CA THR A 180 -7.28 -3.29 -17.75
C THR A 180 -7.71 -4.53 -16.98
N ASP A 181 -6.80 -5.22 -16.28
CA ASP A 181 -7.15 -6.38 -15.45
C ASP A 181 -8.05 -5.96 -14.28
N ILE A 182 -7.68 -4.88 -13.59
CA ILE A 182 -8.48 -4.34 -12.49
C ILE A 182 -9.84 -3.86 -12.99
N GLU A 183 -9.88 -3.13 -14.10
CA GLU A 183 -11.13 -2.63 -14.68
C GLU A 183 -12.11 -3.76 -15.04
N LYS A 184 -11.62 -4.86 -15.63
CA LYS A 184 -12.40 -6.05 -15.94
C LYS A 184 -12.87 -6.77 -14.68
N ALA A 185 -12.03 -6.89 -13.66
CA ALA A 185 -12.39 -7.53 -12.39
C ALA A 185 -13.47 -6.75 -11.63
N LEU A 186 -13.57 -5.44 -11.84
CA LEU A 186 -14.56 -4.54 -11.24
C LEU A 186 -15.83 -4.37 -12.09
N ALA A 187 -15.89 -4.96 -13.26
CA ALA A 187 -17.08 -4.91 -14.09
C ALA A 187 -18.20 -5.82 -13.53
#